data_e9f0a1d741979496fd0d2a135c0e5c2d
#
_entry.id   e9f0a1d741979496fd0d2a135c0e5c2d
#
_cell.length_a   1.000
_cell.length_b   1.000
_cell.length_c   1.000
_cell.angle_alpha   90.00
_cell.angle_beta   90.00
_cell.angle_gamma   90.00
#
_symmetry.space_group_name_H-M   'P 1'
#
loop_
_entity.id
_entity.type
_entity.pdbx_description
1 polymer ?
#
loop_
_entity_poly.entity_id
_entity_poly.type
_entity_poly.pdbx_seq_one_letter_code
_entity_poly.pdbx_strand_id
1 'polypeptide(L)'
;MLLFVSPTSEPTRSTAPLYTERCPAGFPSPTADYTEDELDLNAYCIRRPSATYFVRAIGDSMKDMGLYSGDLMVVDKAENPMQGDIVIAETDGEFTVKRLQLKPRIALLPMNSASSSLYSEELQIFCVMIAFIHKTRSAN
;
A
#
# COMPACT_ATOMS: atom_id res chain seq x y z
N MET A 1 14.00 -4.05 7.33
CA MET A 1 13.16 -5.13 7.89
C MET A 1 11.69 -4.75 7.80
N LEU A 2 10.85 -5.69 7.44
CA LEU A 2 9.41 -5.50 7.38
C LEU A 2 8.74 -6.30 8.49
N LEU A 3 7.75 -5.71 9.12
CA LEU A 3 6.96 -6.37 10.15
C LEU A 3 5.58 -6.71 9.57
N PHE A 4 5.27 -7.99 9.51
CA PHE A 4 4.01 -8.49 8.96
C PHE A 4 3.00 -8.73 10.07
N VAL A 5 1.81 -8.19 9.90
CA VAL A 5 0.69 -8.38 10.82
C VAL A 5 -0.55 -8.70 9.99
N SER A 6 -1.24 -9.78 10.35
CA SER A 6 -2.49 -10.13 9.68
C SER A 6 -3.64 -9.29 10.22
N PRO A 7 -4.61 -8.93 9.37
CA PRO A 7 -5.82 -8.28 9.86
C PRO A 7 -6.65 -9.24 10.70
N THR A 8 -7.53 -8.69 11.51
CA THR A 8 -8.45 -9.53 12.28
C THR A 8 -9.37 -10.31 11.32
N SER A 9 -9.66 -11.55 11.67
CA SER A 9 -10.55 -12.39 10.85
C SER A 9 -12.02 -11.95 10.96
N GLU A 10 -12.39 -11.27 12.05
CA GLU A 10 -13.75 -10.80 12.28
C GLU A 10 -13.70 -9.31 12.63
N PRO A 11 -13.45 -8.43 11.65
CA PRO A 11 -13.37 -7.02 11.95
C PRO A 11 -14.75 -6.44 12.30
N THR A 12 -14.77 -5.56 13.27
CA THR A 12 -15.97 -4.76 13.54
C THR A 12 -16.18 -3.81 12.38
N ARG A 13 -17.42 -3.78 11.86
CA ARG A 13 -17.75 -2.82 10.83
C ARG A 13 -17.75 -1.42 11.43
N SER A 14 -16.96 -0.54 10.86
CA SER A 14 -16.87 0.85 11.26
C SER A 14 -16.94 1.71 10.02
N THR A 15 -17.97 2.54 9.93
CA THR A 15 -18.18 3.37 8.75
C THR A 15 -18.09 4.83 9.10
N ALA A 16 -17.76 5.62 8.09
CA ALA A 16 -17.80 7.07 8.16
C ALA A 16 -18.43 7.61 6.87
N PRO A 17 -19.00 8.82 6.90
CA PRO A 17 -19.61 9.38 5.70
C PRO A 17 -18.60 9.59 4.58
N LEU A 18 -19.00 9.24 3.37
CA LEU A 18 -18.25 9.54 2.15
C LEU A 18 -18.97 10.66 1.41
N TYR A 19 -18.26 11.74 1.13
CA TYR A 19 -18.84 12.87 0.42
C TYR A 19 -18.81 12.63 -1.10
N THR A 20 -19.94 12.91 -1.77
CA THR A 20 -20.09 12.69 -3.20
C THR A 20 -19.27 13.64 -4.05
N GLU A 21 -19.19 14.87 -3.62
CA GLU A 21 -18.47 15.90 -4.38
C GLU A 21 -16.98 15.80 -4.14
N ARG A 22 -16.21 15.99 -5.20
CA ARG A 22 -14.78 16.11 -5.05
C ARG A 22 -14.47 17.37 -4.27
N CYS A 23 -13.74 17.22 -3.20
CA CYS A 23 -13.39 18.31 -2.32
C CYS A 23 -12.11 19.00 -2.83
N PRO A 24 -12.21 20.16 -3.50
CA PRO A 24 -11.00 20.92 -3.78
C PRO A 24 -10.44 21.52 -2.48
N ALA A 25 -9.14 21.79 -2.47
CA ALA A 25 -8.55 22.49 -1.34
C ALA A 25 -9.29 23.82 -1.14
N GLY A 26 -9.81 24.04 0.04
CA GLY A 26 -10.55 25.27 0.31
C GLY A 26 -12.05 25.19 0.12
N PHE A 27 -12.62 23.99 0.03
CA PHE A 27 -14.07 23.93 0.04
C PHE A 27 -14.61 24.34 1.43
N PRO A 28 -15.76 25.05 1.45
CA PRO A 28 -16.14 25.79 2.65
C PRO A 28 -16.58 24.93 3.83
N SER A 29 -17.40 23.92 3.61
CA SER A 29 -17.80 23.03 4.70
C SER A 29 -18.51 21.80 4.16
N PRO A 30 -18.28 20.65 4.78
CA PRO A 30 -19.05 19.46 4.45
C PRO A 30 -20.47 19.58 5.00
N THR A 31 -21.45 19.23 4.18
CA THR A 31 -22.85 19.16 4.59
C THR A 31 -23.41 17.79 4.27
N ALA A 32 -24.56 17.45 4.84
CA ALA A 32 -25.23 16.18 4.59
C ALA A 32 -25.58 15.98 3.11
N ASP A 33 -25.77 17.07 2.37
CA ASP A 33 -26.15 17.00 0.96
C ASP A 33 -25.01 16.49 0.06
N TYR A 34 -23.77 16.48 0.55
CA TYR A 34 -22.61 16.01 -0.19
C TYR A 34 -22.22 14.59 0.16
N THR A 35 -22.93 13.94 1.07
CA THR A 35 -22.62 12.55 1.41
C THR A 35 -23.28 11.61 0.41
N GLU A 36 -22.49 10.70 -0.13
CA GLU A 36 -22.97 9.68 -1.04
C GLU A 36 -23.39 8.43 -0.29
N ASP A 37 -22.52 7.97 0.59
CA ASP A 37 -22.70 6.71 1.27
C ASP A 37 -21.80 6.66 2.50
N GLU A 38 -21.85 5.57 3.20
CA GLU A 38 -20.92 5.27 4.28
C GLU A 38 -19.77 4.42 3.74
N LEU A 39 -18.56 4.72 4.19
CA LEU A 39 -17.36 3.99 3.81
C LEU A 39 -16.81 3.22 4.99
N ASP A 40 -16.62 1.93 4.81
CA ASP A 40 -15.88 1.06 5.72
C ASP A 40 -14.49 0.84 5.14
N LEU A 41 -13.46 1.36 5.81
CA LEU A 41 -12.09 1.26 5.31
C LEU A 41 -11.61 -0.19 5.21
N ASN A 42 -12.05 -1.06 6.11
CA ASN A 42 -11.68 -2.47 6.00
C ASN A 42 -12.19 -3.08 4.70
N ALA A 43 -13.45 -2.85 4.37
CA ALA A 43 -14.02 -3.34 3.12
C ALA A 43 -13.39 -2.67 1.90
N TYR A 44 -13.05 -1.40 2.02
CA TYR A 44 -12.48 -0.62 0.94
C TYR A 44 -11.04 -1.07 0.59
N CYS A 45 -10.24 -1.36 1.61
CA CYS A 45 -8.81 -1.65 1.44
C CYS A 45 -8.49 -3.13 1.36
N ILE A 46 -9.33 -4.00 1.90
CA ILE A 46 -9.05 -5.42 2.04
C ILE A 46 -10.03 -6.22 1.19
N ARG A 47 -9.50 -6.86 0.14
CA ARG A 47 -10.30 -7.72 -0.73
C ARG A 47 -10.39 -9.15 -0.19
N ARG A 48 -9.27 -9.67 0.31
CA ARG A 48 -9.14 -11.06 0.76
C ARG A 48 -8.49 -11.07 2.13
N PRO A 49 -9.28 -11.03 3.21
CA PRO A 49 -8.69 -10.97 4.55
C PRO A 49 -7.71 -12.09 4.87
N SER A 50 -7.97 -13.30 4.36
CA SER A 50 -7.09 -14.45 4.61
C SER A 50 -5.75 -14.38 3.87
N ALA A 51 -5.66 -13.54 2.84
CA ALA A 51 -4.44 -13.37 2.05
C ALA A 51 -3.79 -11.99 2.27
N THR A 52 -4.31 -11.19 3.18
CA THR A 52 -3.88 -9.83 3.42
C THR A 52 -2.98 -9.75 4.64
N TYR A 53 -1.91 -8.97 4.52
CA TYR A 53 -1.04 -8.62 5.65
C TYR A 53 -0.93 -7.11 5.74
N PHE A 54 -0.79 -6.61 6.95
CA PHE A 54 -0.37 -5.24 7.19
C PHE A 54 1.13 -5.25 7.44
N VAL A 55 1.85 -4.40 6.73
CA VAL A 55 3.31 -4.37 6.77
C VAL A 55 3.77 -2.95 7.00
N ARG A 56 4.59 -2.76 8.04
CA ARG A 56 5.17 -1.45 8.32
C ARG A 56 6.36 -1.22 7.40
N ALA A 57 6.35 -0.14 6.63
CA ALA A 57 7.47 0.23 5.79
C ALA A 57 8.62 0.78 6.63
N ILE A 58 9.83 0.37 6.32
CA ILE A 58 11.05 0.85 6.97
C ILE A 58 12.03 1.22 5.87
N GLY A 59 12.59 2.42 5.96
CA GLY A 59 13.52 2.93 4.97
C GLY A 59 12.84 3.89 4.01
N ASP A 60 13.60 4.37 3.04
CA ASP A 60 13.17 5.44 2.15
C ASP A 60 13.24 5.09 0.67
N SER A 61 13.34 3.80 0.32
CA SER A 61 13.48 3.38 -1.07
C SER A 61 12.30 3.74 -1.96
N MET A 62 11.15 4.03 -1.36
CA MET A 62 9.92 4.35 -2.08
C MET A 62 9.41 5.76 -1.80
N LYS A 63 10.25 6.64 -1.26
CA LYS A 63 9.80 7.98 -0.86
C LYS A 63 9.30 8.84 -2.01
N ASP A 64 9.81 8.63 -3.23
CA ASP A 64 9.41 9.43 -4.39
C ASP A 64 7.98 9.14 -4.85
N MET A 65 7.39 8.04 -4.39
CA MET A 65 5.96 7.78 -4.62
C MET A 65 5.09 8.18 -3.43
N GLY A 66 5.69 8.72 -2.37
CA GLY A 66 4.96 9.14 -1.18
C GLY A 66 4.89 8.10 -0.08
N LEU A 67 5.55 6.96 -0.24
CA LEU A 67 5.62 5.93 0.79
C LEU A 67 6.85 6.17 1.67
N TYR A 68 6.61 6.50 2.92
CA TYR A 68 7.66 6.86 3.86
C TYR A 68 7.83 5.81 4.94
N SER A 69 9.00 5.83 5.57
CA SER A 69 9.27 4.96 6.71
C SER A 69 8.22 5.17 7.80
N GLY A 70 7.66 4.09 8.30
CA GLY A 70 6.59 4.12 9.29
C GLY A 70 5.19 3.99 8.72
N ASP A 71 5.04 4.15 7.41
CA ASP A 71 3.74 3.98 6.76
C ASP A 71 3.26 2.54 6.86
N LEU A 72 1.94 2.37 6.89
CA LEU A 72 1.32 1.06 6.94
C LEU A 72 0.92 0.65 5.53
N MET A 73 1.47 -0.46 5.07
CA MET A 73 1.12 -1.03 3.77
C MET A 73 0.07 -2.13 3.95
N VAL A 74 -0.90 -2.15 3.05
CA VAL A 74 -1.86 -3.25 2.94
C VAL A 74 -1.43 -4.09 1.74
N VAL A 75 -1.04 -5.32 1.98
CA VAL A 75 -0.49 -6.19 0.93
C VAL A 75 -1.30 -7.47 0.83
N ASP A 76 -1.44 -7.96 -0.39
CA ASP A 76 -2.25 -9.14 -0.71
C ASP A 76 -1.37 -10.14 -1.45
N LYS A 77 -1.20 -11.33 -0.86
CA LYS A 77 -0.38 -12.36 -1.48
C LYS A 77 -1.10 -13.16 -2.56
N ALA A 78 -2.41 -12.99 -2.69
CA ALA A 78 -3.20 -13.65 -3.73
C ALA A 78 -3.33 -12.83 -5.01
N GLU A 79 -2.88 -11.57 -5.02
CA GLU A 79 -2.87 -10.74 -6.21
C GLU A 79 -1.81 -11.21 -7.21
N ASN A 80 -2.15 -11.20 -8.49
CA ASN A 80 -1.18 -11.46 -9.55
C ASN A 80 -0.37 -10.19 -9.82
N PRO A 81 0.97 -10.23 -9.66
CA PRO A 81 1.78 -9.05 -9.90
C PRO A 81 1.73 -8.62 -11.37
N MET A 82 1.57 -7.33 -11.58
CA MET A 82 1.50 -6.71 -12.90
C MET A 82 2.52 -5.59 -13.03
N GLN A 83 2.76 -5.17 -14.27
CA GLN A 83 3.67 -4.07 -14.56
C GLN A 83 3.28 -2.83 -13.74
N GLY A 84 4.24 -2.28 -13.02
CA GLY A 84 4.05 -1.07 -12.24
C GLY A 84 3.55 -1.27 -10.82
N ASP A 85 3.20 -2.50 -10.46
CA ASP A 85 2.76 -2.78 -9.09
C ASP A 85 3.89 -2.55 -8.09
N ILE A 86 3.51 -2.11 -6.89
CA ILE A 86 4.42 -2.09 -5.76
C ILE A 86 4.34 -3.44 -5.08
N VAL A 87 5.47 -4.09 -4.95
CA VAL A 87 5.54 -5.47 -4.47
C VAL A 87 6.51 -5.58 -3.30
N ILE A 88 6.29 -6.60 -2.50
CA ILE A 88 7.30 -7.09 -1.56
C ILE A 88 7.93 -8.32 -2.20
N ALA A 89 9.22 -8.24 -2.42
CA ALA A 89 9.99 -9.30 -3.05
C ALA A 89 11.12 -9.74 -2.15
N GLU A 90 11.48 -11.00 -2.26
CA GLU A 90 12.65 -11.54 -1.57
C GLU A 90 13.86 -11.46 -2.49
N THR A 91 14.90 -10.80 -2.00
CA THR A 91 16.20 -10.74 -2.67
C THR A 91 17.28 -11.04 -1.65
N ASP A 92 18.13 -12.03 -1.95
CA ASP A 92 19.23 -12.43 -1.07
C ASP A 92 18.81 -12.69 0.38
N GLY A 93 17.64 -13.29 0.56
CA GLY A 93 17.12 -13.63 1.88
C GLY A 93 16.45 -12.47 2.60
N GLU A 94 16.35 -11.31 1.99
CA GLU A 94 15.69 -10.14 2.58
C GLU A 94 14.46 -9.75 1.80
N PHE A 95 13.43 -9.30 2.53
CA PHE A 95 12.23 -8.73 1.93
C PHE A 95 12.42 -7.25 1.68
N THR A 96 12.13 -6.83 0.46
CA THR A 96 12.23 -5.42 0.06
C THR A 96 10.93 -4.97 -0.62
N VAL A 97 10.65 -3.67 -0.51
CA VAL A 97 9.51 -3.03 -1.17
C VAL A 97 10.05 -2.30 -2.39
N LYS A 98 9.57 -2.67 -3.56
CA LYS A 98 10.02 -2.08 -4.82
C LYS A 98 8.88 -2.02 -5.81
N ARG A 99 9.06 -1.24 -6.86
CA ARG A 99 8.16 -1.22 -8.00
C ARG A 99 8.56 -2.31 -8.98
N LEU A 100 7.60 -3.10 -9.43
CA LEU A 100 7.84 -4.19 -10.36
C LEU A 100 7.88 -3.69 -11.79
N GLN A 101 8.93 -4.06 -12.51
CA GLN A 101 9.00 -3.96 -13.96
C GLN A 101 9.04 -5.36 -14.54
N LEU A 102 8.18 -5.65 -15.48
CA LEU A 102 8.18 -6.92 -16.22
C LEU A 102 8.79 -6.75 -17.60
N LYS A 103 8.57 -5.61 -18.22
CA LYS A 103 9.06 -5.30 -19.57
C LYS A 103 9.78 -3.95 -19.57
N PRO A 104 10.85 -3.80 -20.32
CA PRO A 104 11.43 -4.74 -21.30
C PRO A 104 12.16 -5.92 -20.67
N ARG A 105 12.51 -5.84 -19.40
CA ARG A 105 13.11 -6.95 -18.64
C ARG A 105 12.65 -6.86 -17.19
N ILE A 106 12.71 -7.98 -16.52
CA ILE A 106 12.29 -8.06 -15.11
C ILE A 106 13.26 -7.27 -14.24
N ALA A 107 12.72 -6.34 -13.47
CA ALA A 107 13.49 -5.52 -12.56
C ALA A 107 12.67 -5.10 -11.36
N LEU A 108 13.34 -4.84 -10.26
CA LEU A 108 12.78 -4.17 -9.10
C LEU A 108 13.33 -2.76 -9.05
N LEU A 109 12.42 -1.79 -9.13
CA LEU A 109 12.80 -0.38 -9.23
C LEU A 109 12.51 0.33 -7.91
N PRO A 110 13.51 0.96 -7.27
CA PRO A 110 13.23 1.83 -6.15
C PRO A 110 12.59 3.12 -6.64
N MET A 111 11.74 3.71 -5.82
CA MET A 111 11.19 5.04 -6.07
C MET A 111 11.93 6.07 -5.22
N ASN A 112 13.24 6.05 -5.38
CA ASN A 112 14.16 6.94 -4.70
C ASN A 112 15.36 7.14 -5.62
N SER A 113 15.63 8.38 -6.02
CA SER A 113 16.69 8.71 -6.97
C SER A 113 18.09 8.33 -6.49
N ALA A 114 18.27 8.15 -5.17
CA ALA A 114 19.55 7.76 -4.59
C ALA A 114 19.81 6.26 -4.60
N SER A 115 18.81 5.46 -4.97
CA SER A 115 18.92 4.00 -4.95
C SER A 115 19.00 3.43 -6.36
N SER A 116 19.62 2.26 -6.48
CA SER A 116 19.78 1.59 -7.77
C SER A 116 18.71 0.55 -8.00
N SER A 117 18.38 0.33 -9.28
CA SER A 117 17.47 -0.72 -9.70
C SER A 117 18.13 -2.10 -9.55
N LEU A 118 17.33 -3.10 -9.23
CA LEU A 118 17.77 -4.48 -9.17
C LEU A 118 17.17 -5.25 -10.34
N TYR A 119 18.05 -5.83 -11.16
CA TYR A 119 17.64 -6.65 -12.29
C TYR A 119 17.86 -8.12 -11.93
N SER A 120 16.84 -8.95 -12.14
CA SER A 120 16.93 -10.36 -11.84
C SER A 120 15.98 -11.15 -12.73
N GLU A 121 16.41 -12.31 -13.15
CA GLU A 121 15.57 -13.27 -13.88
C GLU A 121 14.81 -14.16 -12.90
N GLU A 122 15.24 -14.24 -11.66
CA GLU A 122 14.64 -15.08 -10.62
C GLU A 122 14.14 -14.21 -9.47
N LEU A 123 13.00 -13.54 -9.68
CA LEU A 123 12.35 -12.78 -8.63
C LEU A 123 11.31 -13.64 -7.92
N GLN A 124 11.37 -13.63 -6.59
CA GLN A 124 10.29 -14.19 -5.78
C GLN A 124 9.48 -13.04 -5.22
N ILE A 125 8.30 -12.85 -5.79
CA ILE A 125 7.36 -11.82 -5.32
C ILE A 125 6.48 -12.45 -4.27
N PHE A 126 6.51 -11.91 -3.08
CA PHE A 126 5.73 -12.43 -1.97
C PHE A 126 4.30 -11.90 -1.97
N CYS A 127 4.11 -10.61 -2.20
CA CYS A 127 2.80 -10.01 -2.22
C CYS A 127 2.81 -8.68 -2.97
N VAL A 128 1.61 -8.22 -3.31
CA VAL A 128 1.37 -6.94 -4.00
C VAL A 128 0.76 -5.95 -3.02
N MET A 129 1.27 -4.73 -3.00
CA MET A 129 0.67 -3.67 -2.21
C MET A 129 -0.58 -3.16 -2.92
N ILE A 130 -1.73 -3.20 -2.25
CA ILE A 130 -3.00 -2.73 -2.79
C ILE A 130 -3.41 -1.38 -2.23
N ALA A 131 -2.82 -0.98 -1.11
CA ALA A 131 -3.07 0.32 -0.49
C ALA A 131 -1.96 0.60 0.51
N PHE A 132 -1.79 1.87 0.88
CA PHE A 132 -0.97 2.22 2.04
C PHE A 132 -1.57 3.41 2.77
N ILE A 133 -1.25 3.53 4.04
CA ILE A 133 -1.78 4.58 4.90
C ILE A 133 -0.61 5.35 5.50
N HIS A 134 -0.60 6.65 5.23
CA HIS A 134 0.33 7.59 5.82
C HIS A 134 -0.42 8.50 6.79
N LYS A 135 -0.03 8.46 8.05
CA LYS A 135 -0.60 9.35 9.05
C LYS A 135 0.19 10.64 9.06
N THR A 136 -0.48 11.75 8.85
CA THR A 136 0.15 13.07 8.85
C THR A 136 0.38 13.60 10.25
N ARG A 137 -0.30 13.04 11.24
CA ARG A 137 -0.15 13.42 12.64
C ARG A 137 0.08 12.15 13.47
N SER A 138 1.16 12.15 14.24
CA SER A 138 1.43 11.03 15.14
C SER A 138 0.36 10.95 16.21
N ALA A 139 -0.24 9.76 16.32
CA ALA A 139 -1.17 9.48 17.40
C ALA A 139 -0.40 8.79 18.53
N ASN A 140 -0.50 9.33 19.70
CA ASN A 140 0.08 8.72 20.91
C ASN A 140 -1.02 8.13 21.76
#